data_e7ac765f9aca669f69a6dbea6f6de9a2
#
_entry.id   e7ac765f9aca669f69a6dbea6f6de9a2
#
_cell.length_a   1.000
_cell.length_b   1.000
_cell.length_c   1.000
_cell.angle_alpha   90.00
_cell.angle_beta   90.00
_cell.angle_gamma   90.00
#
_symmetry.space_group_name_H-M   'P 1'
#
loop_
_entity.id
_entity.type
_entity.pdbx_description
1 polymer ?
#
loop_
_entity_poly.entity_id
_entity_poly.type
_entity_poly.pdbx_seq_one_letter_code
_entity_poly.pdbx_strand_id
1 'polypeptide(L)'
;LCIQSHLNLSIGQETSIDAFSNVEIKTPRKNIKARGKNQQEYIKKIYSKELVFGVGPAGTGKTFLAVAAAVDALLNERVNRLVLIRPAVEAGEKLGFLPGDLSQKVDPYLRPLYDALYEMLGMERVNKLLEKEIIEVAPLAYLRGRTLNNCFIIMDESQNTTKDQMKMVLTRMGYGSKAVINGDLTQIDLPKNITSGLSHVLNVMNEVKEIGVTEFNSSDVCLLYTSPSPRDQRG
;
A
#
# COMPACT_ATOMS: atom_id res chain seq x y z
N LEU A 1 10.27 -20.56 18.75
CA LEU A 1 9.14 -20.81 19.65
C LEU A 1 8.58 -19.43 20.06
N CYS A 2 7.36 -19.11 19.68
CA CYS A 2 6.52 -17.94 19.98
C CYS A 2 6.23 -16.99 18.81
N ILE A 3 5.56 -17.46 17.75
CA ILE A 3 4.84 -16.61 16.79
C ILE A 3 3.42 -17.15 16.55
N GLN A 4 2.83 -17.86 17.48
CA GLN A 4 1.54 -18.52 17.25
C GLN A 4 0.36 -18.04 18.10
N SER A 5 0.47 -16.93 18.85
CA SER A 5 -0.52 -16.61 19.88
C SER A 5 -1.37 -15.35 19.71
N HIS A 6 -1.36 -14.66 18.56
CA HIS A 6 -2.22 -13.48 18.35
C HIS A 6 -3.05 -13.47 17.05
N LEU A 7 -3.25 -14.61 16.43
CA LEU A 7 -4.37 -14.81 15.53
C LEU A 7 -5.54 -15.34 16.37
N ASN A 8 -6.43 -14.49 16.85
CA ASN A 8 -7.72 -14.90 17.36
C ASN A 8 -8.55 -15.51 16.22
N LEU A 9 -8.23 -16.75 15.88
CA LEU A 9 -9.07 -17.65 15.12
C LEU A 9 -10.01 -18.31 16.12
N SER A 10 -11.21 -17.77 16.29
CA SER A 10 -12.33 -18.49 16.86
C SER A 10 -12.68 -19.62 15.90
N ILE A 11 -12.16 -20.81 16.14
CA ILE A 11 -12.56 -22.04 15.43
C ILE A 11 -13.81 -22.54 16.14
N GLY A 12 -14.97 -22.15 15.65
CA GLY A 12 -16.23 -22.87 15.88
C GLY A 12 -16.40 -23.86 14.73
N GLN A 13 -16.51 -25.15 15.09
CA GLN A 13 -16.85 -26.22 14.15
C GLN A 13 -18.26 -25.97 13.60
N GLU A 14 -18.38 -25.74 12.29
CA GLU A 14 -19.56 -26.16 11.50
C GLU A 14 -19.26 -26.09 10.00
N THR A 15 -19.40 -27.27 9.36
CA THR A 15 -19.71 -27.58 7.95
C THR A 15 -19.12 -26.76 6.81
N SER A 16 -18.25 -27.38 6.12
CA SER A 16 -17.67 -27.40 4.76
C SER A 16 -18.26 -26.51 3.62
N ILE A 17 -18.52 -25.21 3.83
CA ILE A 17 -18.66 -24.21 2.74
C ILE A 17 -18.16 -22.81 3.17
N ASP A 18 -18.02 -22.50 4.47
CA ASP A 18 -17.70 -21.16 5.01
C ASP A 18 -16.28 -21.02 5.61
N ALA A 19 -15.31 -21.79 5.19
CA ALA A 19 -13.93 -21.74 5.70
C ALA A 19 -13.11 -20.52 5.19
N PHE A 20 -13.74 -19.51 4.60
CA PHE A 20 -13.13 -18.21 4.30
C PHE A 20 -13.50 -17.18 5.37
N SER A 21 -13.10 -17.45 6.60
CA SER A 21 -13.32 -16.54 7.73
C SER A 21 -12.73 -15.16 7.43
N ASN A 22 -13.58 -14.16 7.59
CA ASN A 22 -13.39 -12.73 7.43
C ASN A 22 -12.01 -12.24 7.92
N VAL A 23 -11.08 -11.98 6.98
CA VAL A 23 -9.86 -11.26 7.30
C VAL A 23 -10.24 -9.80 7.53
N GLU A 24 -10.14 -9.37 8.78
CA GLU A 24 -10.50 -8.03 9.23
C GLU A 24 -9.30 -7.34 9.85
N ILE A 25 -9.07 -6.09 9.46
CA ILE A 25 -8.07 -5.21 10.06
C ILE A 25 -8.81 -4.17 10.90
N LYS A 26 -8.49 -4.11 12.20
CA LYS A 26 -9.10 -3.15 13.12
C LYS A 26 -8.26 -1.88 13.16
N THR A 27 -8.87 -0.75 12.84
CA THR A 27 -8.28 0.57 13.03
C THR A 27 -9.14 1.40 13.97
N PRO A 28 -8.63 2.50 14.54
CA PRO A 28 -9.35 3.29 15.54
C PRO A 28 -10.70 3.82 15.07
N ARG A 29 -10.84 4.10 13.77
CA ARG A 29 -12.07 4.68 13.21
C ARG A 29 -12.91 3.70 12.40
N LYS A 30 -12.31 2.62 11.92
CA LYS A 30 -12.99 1.72 10.96
C LYS A 30 -12.45 0.31 11.05
N ASN A 31 -13.35 -0.65 10.97
CA ASN A 31 -12.99 -2.04 10.74
C ASN A 31 -12.99 -2.30 9.24
N ILE A 32 -11.88 -2.79 8.72
CA ILE A 32 -11.65 -3.00 7.29
C ILE A 32 -11.71 -4.49 7.02
N LYS A 33 -12.72 -4.89 6.24
CA LYS A 33 -12.94 -6.29 5.84
C LYS A 33 -12.50 -6.48 4.39
N ALA A 34 -11.76 -7.55 4.15
CA ALA A 34 -11.46 -7.99 2.80
C ALA A 34 -12.75 -8.44 2.10
N ARG A 35 -13.03 -7.89 0.92
CA ARG A 35 -14.26 -8.16 0.16
C ARG A 35 -14.14 -9.35 -0.79
N GLY A 36 -12.92 -9.72 -1.17
CA GLY A 36 -12.64 -10.78 -2.13
C GLY A 36 -11.47 -11.66 -1.72
N LYS A 37 -11.34 -12.80 -2.42
CA LYS A 37 -10.28 -13.78 -2.15
C LYS A 37 -8.88 -13.17 -2.30
N ASN A 38 -8.65 -12.40 -3.37
CA ASN A 38 -7.35 -11.78 -3.62
C ASN A 38 -7.00 -10.73 -2.55
N GLN A 39 -7.99 -9.97 -2.04
CA GLN A 39 -7.78 -9.05 -0.93
C GLN A 39 -7.42 -9.80 0.37
N GLN A 40 -8.07 -10.93 0.65
CA GLN A 40 -7.75 -11.76 1.83
C GLN A 40 -6.34 -12.33 1.73
N GLU A 41 -5.98 -12.86 0.57
CA GLU A 41 -4.65 -13.41 0.31
C GLU A 41 -3.57 -12.33 0.44
N TYR A 42 -3.83 -11.15 -0.11
CA TYR A 42 -2.94 -10.00 0.00
C TYR A 42 -2.68 -9.60 1.45
N ILE A 43 -3.73 -9.45 2.26
CA ILE A 43 -3.60 -9.14 3.69
C ILE A 43 -2.80 -10.23 4.41
N LYS A 44 -3.10 -11.52 4.16
CA LYS A 44 -2.36 -12.64 4.76
C LYS A 44 -0.87 -12.58 4.42
N LYS A 45 -0.53 -12.26 3.15
CA LYS A 45 0.86 -12.10 2.71
C LYS A 45 1.52 -10.90 3.39
N ILE A 46 0.83 -9.76 3.53
CA ILE A 46 1.34 -8.59 4.24
C ILE A 46 1.72 -8.94 5.68
N TYR A 47 0.91 -9.74 6.38
CA TYR A 47 1.24 -10.12 7.75
C TYR A 47 2.37 -11.14 7.84
N SER A 48 2.48 -12.06 6.89
CA SER A 48 3.41 -13.19 6.96
C SER A 48 4.77 -12.98 6.28
N LYS A 49 4.89 -11.98 5.39
CA LYS A 49 6.10 -11.74 4.59
C LYS A 49 6.69 -10.36 4.88
N GLU A 50 8.00 -10.20 4.69
CA GLU A 50 8.69 -8.92 4.84
C GLU A 50 8.56 -8.03 3.60
N LEU A 51 8.48 -8.63 2.41
CA LEU A 51 8.29 -7.94 1.15
C LEU A 51 7.08 -8.51 0.41
N VAL A 52 6.14 -7.61 0.06
CA VAL A 52 4.89 -7.99 -0.61
C VAL A 52 4.65 -7.06 -1.81
N PHE A 53 4.26 -7.66 -2.93
CA PHE A 53 3.81 -6.95 -4.12
C PHE A 53 2.31 -7.13 -4.30
N GLY A 54 1.60 -6.00 -4.46
CA GLY A 54 0.20 -5.95 -4.85
C GLY A 54 0.07 -5.39 -6.27
N VAL A 55 -0.24 -6.25 -7.25
CA VAL A 55 -0.22 -5.88 -8.67
C VAL A 55 -1.61 -6.02 -9.27
N GLY A 56 -2.04 -5.06 -10.05
CA GLY A 56 -3.31 -5.10 -10.78
C GLY A 56 -4.04 -3.77 -10.88
N PRO A 57 -5.26 -3.75 -11.44
CA PRO A 57 -5.97 -2.54 -11.79
C PRO A 57 -6.25 -1.59 -10.61
N ALA A 58 -6.40 -0.30 -10.91
CA ALA A 58 -6.87 0.67 -9.94
C ALA A 58 -8.26 0.29 -9.37
N GLY A 59 -8.58 0.77 -8.17
CA GLY A 59 -9.87 0.50 -7.53
C GLY A 59 -10.03 -0.87 -6.87
N THR A 60 -9.00 -1.73 -6.85
CA THR A 60 -9.02 -3.03 -6.19
C THR A 60 -8.68 -2.97 -4.69
N GLY A 61 -8.40 -1.79 -4.15
CA GLY A 61 -8.15 -1.57 -2.73
C GLY A 61 -6.72 -1.82 -2.24
N LYS A 62 -5.76 -2.07 -3.14
CA LYS A 62 -4.36 -2.37 -2.78
C LYS A 62 -3.77 -1.38 -1.77
N THR A 63 -3.76 -0.11 -2.13
CA THR A 63 -3.18 0.96 -1.32
C THR A 63 -3.92 1.12 0.01
N PHE A 64 -5.24 1.09 -0.03
CA PHE A 64 -6.07 1.19 1.16
C PHE A 64 -5.82 0.06 2.17
N LEU A 65 -5.75 -1.19 1.70
CA LEU A 65 -5.46 -2.36 2.53
C LEU A 65 -4.03 -2.35 3.07
N ALA A 66 -3.05 -1.90 2.25
CA ALA A 66 -1.67 -1.74 2.70
C ALA A 66 -1.55 -0.70 3.81
N VAL A 67 -2.21 0.46 3.66
CA VAL A 67 -2.23 1.50 4.70
C VAL A 67 -2.93 1.00 5.96
N ALA A 68 -4.02 0.25 5.83
CA ALA A 68 -4.70 -0.36 6.98
C ALA A 68 -3.79 -1.30 7.77
N ALA A 69 -3.09 -2.20 7.07
CA ALA A 69 -2.15 -3.13 7.69
C ALA A 69 -0.94 -2.40 8.33
N ALA A 70 -0.48 -1.30 7.72
CA ALA A 70 0.58 -0.48 8.26
C ALA A 70 0.15 0.24 9.54
N VAL A 71 -1.06 0.81 9.55
CA VAL A 71 -1.65 1.45 10.73
C VAL A 71 -1.80 0.44 11.86
N ASP A 72 -2.30 -0.75 11.57
CA ASP A 72 -2.42 -1.84 12.55
C ASP A 72 -1.03 -2.25 13.09
N ALA A 73 -0.01 -2.35 12.22
CA ALA A 73 1.35 -2.67 12.64
C ALA A 73 1.95 -1.58 13.56
N LEU A 74 1.70 -0.31 13.26
CA LEU A 74 2.15 0.81 14.08
C LEU A 74 1.47 0.84 15.45
N LEU A 75 0.15 0.65 15.49
CA LEU A 75 -0.64 0.68 16.73
C LEU A 75 -0.34 -0.49 17.66
N ASN A 76 0.07 -1.63 17.11
CA ASN A 76 0.52 -2.79 17.85
C ASN A 76 2.03 -2.85 18.05
N GLU A 77 2.74 -1.74 17.86
CA GLU A 77 4.18 -1.57 18.11
C GLU A 77 5.07 -2.60 17.36
N ARG A 78 4.56 -3.17 16.25
CA ARG A 78 5.33 -4.08 15.39
C ARG A 78 6.33 -3.33 14.51
N VAL A 79 6.10 -2.05 14.30
CA VAL A 79 7.00 -1.11 13.64
C VAL A 79 6.97 0.23 14.37
N ASN A 80 8.04 1.01 14.24
CA ASN A 80 8.14 2.31 14.90
C ASN A 80 7.72 3.47 14.00
N ARG A 81 7.72 3.25 12.67
CA ARG A 81 7.45 4.30 11.69
C ARG A 81 6.70 3.75 10.48
N LEU A 82 5.89 4.60 9.87
CA LEU A 82 5.30 4.39 8.54
C LEU A 82 5.99 5.31 7.53
N VAL A 83 6.42 4.75 6.42
CA VAL A 83 7.03 5.52 5.32
C VAL A 83 6.24 5.22 4.05
N LEU A 84 5.46 6.21 3.61
CA LEU A 84 4.60 6.11 2.43
C LEU A 84 5.26 6.88 1.28
N ILE A 85 5.45 6.18 0.18
CA ILE A 85 6.24 6.66 -0.94
C ILE A 85 5.42 6.56 -2.22
N ARG A 86 5.51 7.58 -3.05
CA ARG A 86 4.98 7.55 -4.41
C ARG A 86 6.02 8.11 -5.37
N PRO A 87 6.29 7.44 -6.51
CA PRO A 87 7.12 8.03 -7.55
C PRO A 87 6.47 9.33 -8.04
N ALA A 88 7.22 10.40 -8.10
CA ALA A 88 6.79 11.59 -8.80
C ALA A 88 6.96 11.32 -10.30
N VAL A 89 5.87 11.08 -11.00
CA VAL A 89 5.88 10.97 -12.47
C VAL A 89 5.49 12.32 -13.01
N GLU A 90 6.37 12.91 -13.82
CA GLU A 90 5.99 14.04 -14.65
C GLU A 90 5.08 13.54 -15.79
N ALA A 91 3.80 13.32 -15.51
CA ALA A 91 2.81 12.96 -16.52
C ALA A 91 2.57 14.17 -17.44
N GLY A 92 3.46 14.38 -18.40
CA GLY A 92 3.32 15.43 -19.43
C GLY A 92 3.43 16.88 -18.95
N GLU A 93 3.19 17.17 -17.70
CA GLU A 93 3.38 18.47 -17.06
C GLU A 93 4.65 18.43 -16.22
N LYS A 94 5.67 19.12 -16.65
CA LYS A 94 6.91 19.27 -15.87
C LYS A 94 6.54 19.91 -14.53
N LEU A 95 6.92 19.29 -13.43
CA LEU A 95 6.77 19.84 -12.06
C LEU A 95 7.21 21.30 -11.94
N GLY A 96 8.03 21.77 -12.87
CA GLY A 96 8.47 23.16 -13.00
C GLY A 96 7.36 24.17 -13.31
N PHE A 97 6.20 23.77 -13.86
CA PHE A 97 5.12 24.69 -14.25
C PHE A 97 4.09 24.94 -13.15
N LEU A 98 4.05 24.13 -12.09
CA LEU A 98 3.14 24.39 -10.97
C LEU A 98 3.72 25.51 -10.08
N PRO A 99 2.91 26.52 -9.68
CA PRO A 99 3.35 27.53 -8.73
C PRO A 99 3.53 26.93 -7.33
N GLY A 100 4.55 27.39 -6.60
CA GLY A 100 4.86 26.93 -5.24
C GLY A 100 6.21 26.21 -5.11
N ASP A 101 6.59 25.89 -3.90
CA ASP A 101 7.77 25.08 -3.61
C ASP A 101 7.56 23.58 -3.97
N LEU A 102 8.63 22.79 -3.89
CA LEU A 102 8.60 21.37 -4.26
C LEU A 102 7.57 20.59 -3.43
N SER A 103 7.37 20.92 -2.16
CA SER A 103 6.41 20.25 -1.27
C SER A 103 4.97 20.51 -1.73
N GLN A 104 4.63 21.73 -2.09
CA GLN A 104 3.30 22.10 -2.57
C GLN A 104 2.96 21.47 -3.94
N LYS A 105 3.99 21.22 -4.79
CA LYS A 105 3.83 20.62 -6.11
C LYS A 105 3.61 19.10 -6.05
N VAL A 106 4.16 18.46 -5.04
CA VAL A 106 4.08 16.99 -4.86
C VAL A 106 2.83 16.58 -4.08
N ASP A 107 2.26 17.49 -3.28
CA ASP A 107 1.11 17.23 -2.40
C ASP A 107 -0.11 16.60 -3.12
N PRO A 108 -0.55 17.04 -4.32
CA PRO A 108 -1.66 16.41 -5.02
C PRO A 108 -1.47 14.92 -5.33
N TYR A 109 -0.23 14.50 -5.60
CA TYR A 109 0.09 13.10 -5.91
C TYR A 109 0.10 12.21 -4.66
N LEU A 110 0.36 12.78 -3.50
CA LEU A 110 0.38 12.08 -2.22
C LEU A 110 -0.98 12.04 -1.53
N ARG A 111 -1.95 12.84 -2.00
CA ARG A 111 -3.26 12.99 -1.39
C ARG A 111 -4.00 11.67 -1.13
N PRO A 112 -4.01 10.68 -2.05
CA PRO A 112 -4.67 9.40 -1.78
C PRO A 112 -4.12 8.65 -0.57
N LEU A 113 -2.83 8.82 -0.27
CA LEU A 113 -2.19 8.23 0.91
C LEU A 113 -2.64 8.93 2.20
N TYR A 114 -2.71 10.27 2.18
CA TYR A 114 -3.26 11.05 3.30
C TYR A 114 -4.72 10.72 3.56
N ASP A 115 -5.55 10.63 2.51
CA ASP A 115 -6.97 10.32 2.63
C ASP A 115 -7.17 8.95 3.30
N ALA A 116 -6.41 7.94 2.91
CA ALA A 116 -6.45 6.63 3.56
C ALA A 116 -6.04 6.69 5.04
N LEU A 117 -4.98 7.43 5.39
CA LEU A 117 -4.56 7.63 6.77
C LEU A 117 -5.64 8.35 7.60
N TYR A 118 -6.23 9.43 7.05
CA TYR A 118 -7.29 10.18 7.72
C TYR A 118 -8.55 9.35 7.97
N GLU A 119 -8.90 8.48 7.04
CA GLU A 119 -10.04 7.57 7.20
C GLU A 119 -9.83 6.58 8.35
N MET A 120 -8.61 6.14 8.59
CA MET A 120 -8.26 5.12 9.59
C MET A 120 -7.96 5.70 10.98
N LEU A 121 -7.24 6.82 11.04
CA LEU A 121 -6.73 7.41 12.28
C LEU A 121 -7.41 8.72 12.66
N GLY A 122 -8.01 9.42 11.68
CA GLY A 122 -8.51 10.79 11.82
C GLY A 122 -7.41 11.85 11.63
N MET A 123 -7.80 13.00 11.15
CA MET A 123 -6.90 14.09 10.75
C MET A 123 -5.99 14.56 11.90
N GLU A 124 -6.56 14.80 13.08
CA GLU A 124 -5.79 15.30 14.23
C GLU A 124 -4.67 14.33 14.64
N ARG A 125 -4.97 13.02 14.68
CA ARG A 125 -3.97 12.02 15.04
C ARG A 125 -2.90 11.86 13.98
N VAL A 126 -3.29 11.88 12.70
CA VAL A 126 -2.33 11.82 11.58
C VAL A 126 -1.39 13.01 11.62
N ASN A 127 -1.90 14.24 11.79
CA ASN A 127 -1.07 15.44 11.85
C ASN A 127 -0.05 15.37 13.02
N LYS A 128 -0.47 14.92 14.20
CA LYS A 128 0.45 14.70 15.32
C LYS A 128 1.53 13.65 15.05
N LEU A 129 1.21 12.60 14.27
CA LEU A 129 2.17 11.57 13.91
C LEU A 129 3.13 12.02 12.78
N LEU A 130 2.67 12.89 11.89
CA LEU A 130 3.51 13.55 10.87
C LEU A 130 4.49 14.53 11.53
N GLU A 131 4.02 15.38 12.44
CA GLU A 131 4.86 16.32 13.21
C GLU A 131 5.97 15.61 14.02
N LYS A 132 5.69 14.40 14.50
CA LYS A 132 6.66 13.55 15.22
C LYS A 132 7.52 12.68 14.29
N GLU A 133 7.37 12.81 13.00
CA GLU A 133 8.03 11.97 11.98
C GLU A 133 7.82 10.45 12.17
N ILE A 134 6.75 10.07 12.88
CA ILE A 134 6.32 8.67 13.03
C ILE A 134 5.63 8.19 11.74
N ILE A 135 4.89 9.08 11.08
CA ILE A 135 4.41 8.88 9.71
C ILE A 135 5.15 9.86 8.81
N GLU A 136 5.68 9.36 7.73
CA GLU A 136 6.33 10.14 6.68
C GLU A 136 5.65 9.82 5.35
N VAL A 137 5.20 10.85 4.64
CA VAL A 137 4.67 10.72 3.27
C VAL A 137 5.58 11.55 2.37
N ALA A 138 6.29 10.89 1.46
CA ALA A 138 7.37 11.53 0.73
C ALA A 138 7.49 11.05 -0.72
N PRO A 139 7.99 11.90 -1.63
CA PRO A 139 8.45 11.46 -2.94
C PRO A 139 9.60 10.46 -2.80
N LEU A 140 9.67 9.54 -3.75
CA LEU A 140 10.70 8.49 -3.77
C LEU A 140 12.14 9.03 -3.65
N ALA A 141 12.42 10.20 -4.21
CA ALA A 141 13.75 10.81 -4.18
C ALA A 141 14.31 11.04 -2.76
N TYR A 142 13.43 11.24 -1.76
CA TYR A 142 13.82 11.49 -0.37
C TYR A 142 14.33 10.25 0.38
N LEU A 143 14.26 9.07 -0.22
CA LEU A 143 14.83 7.85 0.36
C LEU A 143 16.32 7.67 0.10
N ARG A 144 16.89 8.45 -0.82
CA ARG A 144 18.29 8.29 -1.22
C ARG A 144 19.24 8.47 -0.02
N GLY A 145 20.15 7.50 0.17
CA GLY A 145 21.15 7.54 1.26
C GLY A 145 20.63 7.17 2.65
N ARG A 146 19.36 6.80 2.79
CA ARG A 146 18.75 6.41 4.07
C ARG A 146 18.76 4.90 4.25
N THR A 147 18.70 4.45 5.50
CA THR A 147 18.39 3.07 5.88
C THR A 147 17.15 3.12 6.78
N LEU A 148 16.13 2.38 6.43
CA LEU A 148 14.85 2.36 7.11
C LEU A 148 14.77 1.11 8.00
N ASN A 149 15.01 1.26 9.29
CA ASN A 149 14.91 0.19 10.29
C ASN A 149 13.59 0.27 11.04
N ASN A 150 13.01 -0.89 11.39
CA ASN A 150 11.75 -1.00 12.12
C ASN A 150 10.63 -0.15 11.51
N CYS A 151 10.55 -0.10 10.18
CA CYS A 151 9.61 0.69 9.42
C CYS A 151 8.63 -0.18 8.65
N PHE A 152 7.40 0.29 8.49
CA PHE A 152 6.50 -0.22 7.48
C PHE A 152 6.54 0.72 6.27
N ILE A 153 7.04 0.23 5.15
CA ILE A 153 7.24 0.99 3.93
C ILE A 153 6.11 0.64 2.97
N ILE A 154 5.41 1.64 2.46
CA ILE A 154 4.43 1.48 1.38
C ILE A 154 4.93 2.27 0.18
N MET A 155 5.08 1.61 -0.96
CA MET A 155 5.32 2.28 -2.23
C MET A 155 4.12 2.07 -3.14
N ASP A 156 3.43 3.16 -3.47
CA ASP A 156 2.28 3.17 -4.37
C ASP A 156 2.68 3.63 -5.77
N GLU A 157 1.92 3.26 -6.81
CA GLU A 157 2.19 3.56 -8.23
C GLU A 157 3.60 3.15 -8.70
N SER A 158 4.07 2.03 -8.17
CA SER A 158 5.45 1.57 -8.36
C SER A 158 5.79 1.16 -9.80
N GLN A 159 4.78 0.94 -10.67
CA GLN A 159 5.00 0.73 -12.11
C GLN A 159 5.72 1.91 -12.78
N ASN A 160 5.62 3.09 -12.17
CA ASN A 160 6.24 4.32 -12.66
C ASN A 160 7.66 4.55 -12.12
N THR A 161 8.30 3.52 -11.58
CA THR A 161 9.71 3.54 -11.22
C THR A 161 10.58 2.97 -12.33
N THR A 162 11.80 3.50 -12.45
CA THR A 162 12.86 2.84 -13.22
C THR A 162 13.43 1.65 -12.43
N LYS A 163 14.22 0.78 -13.11
CA LYS A 163 14.93 -0.33 -12.43
C LYS A 163 15.82 0.15 -11.29
N ASP A 164 16.56 1.25 -11.51
CA ASP A 164 17.46 1.81 -10.51
C ASP A 164 16.72 2.40 -9.31
N GLN A 165 15.57 3.03 -9.55
CA GLN A 165 14.71 3.54 -8.49
C GLN A 165 14.11 2.40 -7.65
N MET A 166 13.61 1.33 -8.28
CA MET A 166 13.11 0.15 -7.59
C MET A 166 14.21 -0.50 -6.75
N LYS A 167 15.40 -0.72 -7.34
CA LYS A 167 16.56 -1.23 -6.62
C LYS A 167 16.93 -0.33 -5.44
N MET A 168 16.91 0.98 -5.64
CA MET A 168 17.20 1.94 -4.58
C MET A 168 16.23 1.79 -3.41
N VAL A 169 14.91 1.67 -3.62
CA VAL A 169 13.91 1.46 -2.55
C VAL A 169 14.17 0.15 -1.81
N LEU A 170 14.30 -0.96 -2.53
CA LEU A 170 14.48 -2.28 -1.93
C LEU A 170 15.75 -2.35 -1.07
N THR A 171 16.81 -1.65 -1.48
CA THR A 171 18.07 -1.58 -0.71
C THR A 171 18.02 -0.60 0.47
N ARG A 172 16.91 0.12 0.67
CA ARG A 172 16.69 0.97 1.87
C ARG A 172 16.06 0.20 3.03
N MET A 173 15.46 -0.96 2.74
CA MET A 173 14.91 -1.81 3.79
C MET A 173 16.02 -2.24 4.76
N GLY A 174 15.86 -1.86 6.01
CA GLY A 174 16.76 -2.24 7.09
C GLY A 174 16.15 -3.30 8.01
N TYR A 175 16.83 -3.58 9.09
CA TYR A 175 16.40 -4.58 10.07
C TYR A 175 15.00 -4.27 10.63
N GLY A 176 14.16 -5.31 10.78
CA GLY A 176 12.82 -5.21 11.35
C GLY A 176 11.82 -4.44 10.48
N SER A 177 12.16 -4.16 9.22
CA SER A 177 11.27 -3.44 8.32
C SER A 177 10.49 -4.38 7.42
N LYS A 178 9.31 -3.89 7.03
CA LYS A 178 8.40 -4.52 6.08
C LYS A 178 8.13 -3.57 4.92
N ALA A 179 8.06 -4.08 3.70
CA ALA A 179 7.67 -3.29 2.53
C ALA A 179 6.49 -3.89 1.79
N VAL A 180 5.56 -3.03 1.40
CA VAL A 180 4.45 -3.34 0.52
C VAL A 180 4.54 -2.43 -0.71
N ILE A 181 4.67 -3.06 -1.88
CA ILE A 181 4.89 -2.38 -3.15
C ILE A 181 3.70 -2.62 -4.06
N ASN A 182 2.95 -1.55 -4.33
CA ASN A 182 1.73 -1.58 -5.13
C ASN A 182 1.94 -0.97 -6.50
N GLY A 183 1.30 -1.54 -7.51
CA GLY A 183 1.31 -0.97 -8.85
C GLY A 183 0.32 -1.60 -9.81
N ASP A 184 0.18 -0.94 -10.94
CA ASP A 184 -0.66 -1.37 -12.07
C ASP A 184 0.17 -1.39 -13.35
N LEU A 185 0.53 -2.58 -13.82
CA LEU A 185 1.35 -2.74 -15.02
C LEU A 185 0.64 -2.29 -16.31
N THR A 186 -0.67 -2.00 -16.26
CA THR A 186 -1.43 -1.47 -17.40
C THR A 186 -1.35 0.05 -17.49
N GLN A 187 -0.89 0.73 -16.41
CA GLN A 187 -0.82 2.18 -16.29
C GLN A 187 0.63 2.66 -16.12
N ILE A 188 1.50 2.29 -17.05
CA ILE A 188 2.89 2.71 -17.04
C ILE A 188 3.04 4.03 -17.80
N ASP A 189 3.35 5.12 -17.09
CA ASP A 189 3.53 6.47 -17.63
C ASP A 189 5.01 6.79 -17.94
N LEU A 190 5.89 5.80 -17.87
CA LEU A 190 7.31 5.98 -18.21
C LEU A 190 7.50 6.14 -19.74
N PRO A 191 8.54 6.85 -20.16
CA PRO A 191 8.94 6.88 -21.57
C PRO A 191 9.11 5.48 -22.14
N LYS A 192 8.71 5.26 -23.41
CA LYS A 192 8.68 3.94 -24.07
C LYS A 192 10.01 3.17 -24.07
N ASN A 193 11.13 3.87 -23.97
CA ASN A 193 12.48 3.30 -23.89
C ASN A 193 12.92 2.92 -22.47
N ILE A 194 12.11 3.18 -21.46
CA ILE A 194 12.42 2.87 -20.05
C ILE A 194 11.55 1.70 -19.59
N THR A 195 12.19 0.64 -19.12
CA THR A 195 11.50 -0.51 -18.53
C THR A 195 11.04 -0.19 -17.11
N SER A 196 9.78 -0.48 -16.80
CA SER A 196 9.25 -0.38 -15.43
C SER A 196 10.06 -1.21 -14.44
N GLY A 197 10.44 -0.59 -13.32
CA GLY A 197 11.11 -1.25 -12.23
C GLY A 197 10.26 -2.33 -11.58
N LEU A 198 8.94 -2.11 -11.47
CA LEU A 198 8.01 -3.12 -10.97
C LEU A 198 7.99 -4.36 -11.87
N SER A 199 7.83 -4.17 -13.19
CA SER A 199 7.85 -5.29 -14.14
C SER A 199 9.16 -6.07 -14.07
N HIS A 200 10.28 -5.36 -13.97
CA HIS A 200 11.59 -5.99 -13.87
C HIS A 200 11.76 -6.81 -12.60
N VAL A 201 11.40 -6.25 -11.44
CA VAL A 201 11.58 -6.93 -10.14
C VAL A 201 10.69 -8.16 -10.02
N LEU A 202 9.46 -8.12 -10.52
CA LEU A 202 8.56 -9.27 -10.52
C LEU A 202 9.14 -10.44 -11.34
N ASN A 203 9.75 -10.15 -12.48
CA ASN A 203 10.41 -11.17 -13.31
C ASN A 203 11.64 -11.78 -12.64
N VAL A 204 12.42 -10.98 -11.91
CA VAL A 204 13.64 -11.45 -11.21
C VAL A 204 13.30 -12.23 -9.95
N MET A 205 12.23 -11.87 -9.26
CA MET A 205 11.89 -12.39 -7.92
C MET A 205 10.75 -13.42 -7.93
N ASN A 206 10.30 -13.91 -9.10
CA ASN A 206 9.18 -14.84 -9.21
C ASN A 206 9.40 -16.18 -8.50
N GLU A 207 10.65 -16.60 -8.31
CA GLU A 207 11.02 -17.86 -7.66
C GLU A 207 11.37 -17.72 -6.17
N VAL A 208 11.38 -16.49 -5.65
CA VAL A 208 11.75 -16.21 -4.25
C VAL A 208 10.55 -16.46 -3.33
N LYS A 209 10.57 -17.56 -2.58
CA LYS A 209 9.45 -17.98 -1.72
C LYS A 209 9.19 -17.06 -0.52
N GLU A 210 10.17 -16.29 -0.11
CA GLU A 210 10.10 -15.34 1.01
C GLU A 210 9.29 -14.09 0.66
N ILE A 211 9.06 -13.84 -0.63
CA ILE A 211 8.31 -12.69 -1.14
C ILE A 211 6.86 -13.07 -1.37
N GLY A 212 5.96 -12.16 -1.02
CA GLY A 212 4.53 -12.28 -1.33
C GLY A 212 4.19 -11.54 -2.60
N VAL A 213 3.56 -12.20 -3.58
CA VAL A 213 2.99 -11.54 -4.76
C VAL A 213 1.51 -11.85 -4.83
N THR A 214 0.67 -10.82 -4.92
CA THR A 214 -0.77 -10.96 -5.13
C THR A 214 -1.18 -10.20 -6.38
N GLU A 215 -1.80 -10.91 -7.31
CA GLU A 215 -2.34 -10.34 -8.53
C GLU A 215 -3.84 -10.08 -8.37
N PHE A 216 -4.21 -8.83 -8.56
CA PHE A 216 -5.60 -8.39 -8.62
C PHE A 216 -6.06 -8.30 -10.07
N ASN A 217 -7.33 -8.53 -10.28
CA ASN A 217 -7.96 -8.48 -11.60
C ASN A 217 -9.19 -7.57 -11.57
N SER A 218 -9.87 -7.43 -12.71
CA SER A 218 -11.05 -6.55 -12.84
C SER A 218 -12.22 -6.95 -11.94
N SER A 219 -12.33 -8.23 -11.53
CA SER A 219 -13.40 -8.67 -10.62
C SER A 219 -13.15 -8.22 -9.17
N ASP A 220 -11.94 -7.79 -8.83
CA ASP A 220 -11.59 -7.26 -7.51
C ASP A 220 -11.90 -5.76 -7.35
N VAL A 221 -12.35 -5.08 -8.42
CA VAL A 221 -12.64 -3.64 -8.40
C VAL A 221 -13.85 -3.34 -7.51
N CYS A 222 -13.63 -2.59 -6.44
CA CYS A 222 -14.62 -2.32 -5.40
C CYS A 222 -15.39 -0.98 -5.58
N LEU A 223 -14.96 -0.12 -6.51
CA LEU A 223 -15.46 1.27 -6.59
C LEU A 223 -16.81 1.43 -7.29
N LEU A 224 -17.34 0.39 -7.94
CA LEU A 224 -18.58 0.52 -8.74
C LEU A 224 -19.89 0.36 -7.95
N TYR A 225 -19.86 0.11 -6.62
CA TYR A 225 -21.07 -0.24 -5.87
C TYR A 225 -21.42 0.70 -4.69
N THR A 226 -20.86 1.89 -4.56
CA THR A 226 -21.12 2.74 -3.38
C THR A 226 -21.79 4.10 -3.67
N SER A 227 -22.32 4.34 -4.85
CA SER A 227 -23.17 5.53 -5.09
C SER A 227 -24.39 5.12 -5.88
N PRO A 228 -25.61 5.14 -5.28
CA PRO A 228 -26.83 5.22 -6.07
C PRO A 228 -26.74 6.48 -6.92
N SER A 229 -26.89 6.33 -8.23
CA SER A 229 -26.94 7.47 -9.13
C SER A 229 -28.05 8.45 -8.67
N PRO A 230 -27.82 9.78 -8.70
CA PRO A 230 -28.85 10.75 -8.37
C PRO A 230 -30.10 10.66 -9.28
N ARG A 231 -30.10 9.79 -10.29
CA ARG A 231 -31.24 9.56 -11.20
C ARG A 231 -32.25 8.55 -10.69
N ASP A 232 -31.92 7.73 -9.69
CA ASP A 232 -32.83 6.70 -9.16
C ASP A 232 -33.73 7.20 -8.00
N GLN A 233 -33.65 8.49 -7.66
CA GLN A 233 -34.51 9.11 -6.62
C GLN A 233 -35.69 9.88 -7.16
N ARG A 234 -36.07 9.71 -8.44
CA ARG A 234 -37.31 10.26 -8.99
C ARG A 234 -38.18 9.14 -9.50
N GLY A 235 -38.95 8.59 -8.61
CA GLY A 235 -40.07 7.73 -8.83
C GLY A 235 -41.12 8.00 -7.77
#